data_7feeea458012bbce105842aea36583b5
#
_entry.id   7feeea458012bbce105842aea36583b5
#
_cell.length_a   1.000
_cell.length_b   1.000
_cell.length_c   1.000
_cell.angle_alpha   90.00
_cell.angle_beta   90.00
_cell.angle_gamma   90.00
#
_symmetry.space_group_name_H-M   'P 1'
#
loop_
_entity.id
_entity.type
_entity.pdbx_description
1 polymer ?
#
loop_
_entity_poly.entity_id
_entity_poly.type
_entity_poly.pdbx_seq_one_letter_code
_entity_poly.pdbx_strand_id
1 'polypeptide(L)' 'GDIILSVNRRPVSTLGEFRKAVQASKGKLLLHVRRGNGAFFLLIQ' A
#
# COMPACT_ATOMS: atom_id res chain seq x y z
N GLY A 1 -14.53 -1.36 -4.86
CA GLY A 1 -13.14 -1.20 -5.12
C GLY A 1 -12.21 -1.54 -3.99
N ASP A 2 -10.97 -1.64 -4.34
CA ASP A 2 -9.91 -1.90 -3.38
C ASP A 2 -9.44 -0.61 -2.76
N ILE A 3 -9.10 -0.67 -1.48
CA ILE A 3 -8.56 0.49 -0.77
C ILE A 3 -7.18 0.11 -0.25
N ILE A 4 -6.18 0.91 -0.59
CA ILE A 4 -4.85 0.69 -0.08
C ILE A 4 -4.74 1.36 1.28
N LEU A 5 -4.48 0.56 2.31
CA LEU A 5 -4.40 1.02 3.68
C LEU A 5 -3.00 1.44 4.09
N SER A 6 -1.99 0.72 3.60
CA SER A 6 -0.62 1.05 3.93
C SER A 6 0.33 0.55 2.85
N VAL A 7 1.53 1.13 2.81
CA VAL A 7 2.61 0.72 1.92
C VAL A 7 3.84 0.56 2.80
N ASN A 8 4.43 -0.65 2.79
CA ASN A 8 5.61 -0.96 3.60
C ASN A 8 5.41 -0.60 5.08
N ARG A 9 4.21 -0.89 5.60
CA ARG A 9 3.80 -0.61 6.98
C ARG A 9 3.62 0.86 7.30
N ARG A 10 3.64 1.73 6.28
CA ARG A 10 3.35 3.15 6.48
C ARG A 10 1.92 3.42 6.07
N PRO A 11 1.10 3.94 6.96
CA PRO A 11 -0.28 4.25 6.59
C PRO A 11 -0.33 5.32 5.51
N VAL A 12 -1.18 5.10 4.52
CA VAL A 12 -1.39 6.07 3.45
C VAL A 12 -2.88 6.40 3.38
N SER A 13 -3.19 7.67 3.27
CA SER A 13 -4.56 8.13 3.16
C SER A 13 -4.81 8.96 1.92
N THR A 14 -3.77 9.37 1.23
CA THR A 14 -3.89 10.15 0.00
C THR A 14 -3.00 9.56 -1.09
N LEU A 15 -3.32 9.91 -2.33
CA LEU A 15 -2.51 9.49 -3.47
C LEU A 15 -1.09 10.02 -3.37
N GLY A 16 -0.93 11.23 -2.87
CA GLY A 16 0.40 11.81 -2.67
C GLY A 16 1.25 11.00 -1.71
N GLU A 17 0.66 10.57 -0.60
CA GLU A 17 1.36 9.71 0.35
C GLU A 17 1.72 8.37 -0.27
N PHE A 18 0.80 7.79 -1.05
CA PHE A 18 1.06 6.55 -1.74
C PHE A 18 2.26 6.67 -2.68
N ARG A 19 2.30 7.73 -3.47
CA ARG A 19 3.41 7.96 -4.41
C ARG A 19 4.74 8.11 -3.69
N LYS A 20 4.76 8.85 -2.58
CA LYS A 20 5.98 9.01 -1.80
C LYS A 20 6.46 7.68 -1.25
N ALA A 21 5.55 6.87 -0.75
CA ALA A 21 5.90 5.56 -0.21
C ALA A 21 6.47 4.64 -1.30
N VAL A 22 5.86 4.66 -2.48
CA VAL A 22 6.34 3.87 -3.61
C VAL A 22 7.74 4.29 -4.03
N GLN A 23 7.97 5.60 -4.12
CA GLN A 23 9.29 6.12 -4.51
C GLN A 23 10.36 5.76 -3.49
N ALA A 24 10.01 5.71 -2.21
CA ALA A 24 10.96 5.39 -1.16
C ALA A 24 11.27 3.90 -1.06
N SER A 25 10.47 3.05 -1.67
CA SER A 25 10.54 1.61 -1.45
C SER A 25 11.64 0.88 -2.19
N LYS A 26 12.20 1.47 -3.20
CA LYS A 26 13.33 0.92 -3.97
C LYS A 26 13.14 -0.52 -4.43
N GLY A 27 12.03 -0.79 -5.08
CA GLY A 27 11.81 -2.06 -5.74
C GLY A 27 11.04 -3.11 -4.97
N LYS A 28 10.83 -2.92 -3.68
CA LYS A 28 9.99 -3.83 -2.90
C LYS A 28 8.82 -3.09 -2.33
N LEU A 29 7.62 -3.60 -2.57
CA LEU A 29 6.39 -3.01 -2.07
C LEU A 29 5.59 -4.04 -1.32
N LEU A 30 5.28 -3.76 -0.07
CA LEU A 30 4.31 -4.54 0.69
C LEU A 30 3.06 -3.69 0.81
N LEU A 31 2.01 -4.08 0.11
CA LEU A 31 0.76 -3.34 0.11
C LEU A 31 -0.24 -4.02 1.03
N HIS A 32 -0.83 -3.25 1.91
CA HIS A 32 -1.95 -3.70 2.71
C HIS A 32 -3.22 -3.18 2.07
N VAL A 33 -4.03 -4.08 1.54
CA VAL A 33 -5.19 -3.73 0.74
C VAL A 33 -6.45 -4.24 1.41
N ARG A 34 -7.46 -3.40 1.45
CA ARG A 34 -8.77 -3.79 1.96
C ARG A 34 -9.75 -3.93 0.80
N ARG A 35 -10.46 -5.06 0.78
CA ARG A 35 -11.50 -5.31 -0.21
C ARG A 35 -12.75 -5.79 0.52
N GLY A 36 -13.80 -4.95 0.49
CA GLY A 36 -15.05 -5.31 1.16
C GLY A 36 -14.82 -5.56 2.64
N ASN A 37 -15.13 -6.77 3.09
CA ASN A 37 -14.98 -7.14 4.49
C ASN A 37 -13.62 -7.78 4.82
N GLY A 38 -12.74 -7.92 3.84
CA GLY A 38 -11.47 -8.56 4.04
C GLY A 38 -10.29 -7.66 3.77
N ALA A 39 -9.13 -8.06 4.26
CA ALA A 39 -7.89 -7.37 3.97
C ALA A 39 -6.83 -8.39 3.63
N PHE A 40 -5.89 -8.01 2.79
CA PHE A 40 -4.81 -8.91 2.39
C PHE A 40 -3.57 -8.10 2.07
N PHE A 41 -2.44 -8.80 2.06
CA PHE A 41 -1.17 -8.19 1.70
C PHE A 41 -0.75 -8.64 0.31
N LEU A 42 -0.21 -7.70 -0.45
CA LEU A 42 0.42 -7.98 -1.74
C LEU A 42 1.89 -7.62 -1.64
N LEU A 43 2.75 -8.54 -2.02
CA LEU A 43 4.18 -8.27 -2.06
C LEU A 43 4.63 -8.16 -3.51
N ILE A 44 5.18 -7.02 -3.85
CA ILE A 44 5.70 -6.74 -5.18
C ILE A 44 7.20 -6.55 -5.06
N GLN A 45 7.93 -7.31 -5.84
CA GLN A 45 9.39 -7.26 -5.86
C GLN A 45 9.90 -6.82 -7.21
#